data_7286b6a7755e5936bf50537bd8ed3b4e
#
_entry.id   7286b6a7755e5936bf50537bd8ed3b4e
#
_cell.length_a   1.000
_cell.length_b   1.000
_cell.length_c   1.000
_cell.angle_alpha   90.00
_cell.angle_beta   90.00
_cell.angle_gamma   90.00
#
_symmetry.space_group_name_H-M   'P 1'
#
loop_
_entity.id
_entity.type
_entity.pdbx_description
1 polymer ?
#
loop_
_entity_poly.entity_id
_entity_poly.type
_entity_poly.pdbx_seq_one_letter_code
_entity_poly.pdbx_strand_id
1 'polypeptide(L)'
;MSQFTSRIKNKVSLRYKLLKIMDDLKPKKRKSRKAIALFIGILILVLGTFIYVRFYYVFGTGVKTGELNYLVYKGVVFKTYEGKLIQTGFRADKPGGLQSNQFDFSVVSEDIANRLMLSGGKNVQLHYKEYFGALPWRGYTKFIVDSIVSIEEPKAGDFPEDLAPYIIESM
;
A
#
# COMPACT_ATOMS: atom_id res chain seq x y z
N MET A 1 -77.48 10.03 -41.13
CA MET A 1 -76.06 10.05 -41.63
C MET A 1 -75.07 10.85 -40.75
N SER A 2 -75.50 11.88 -40.05
CA SER A 2 -74.63 12.80 -39.28
C SER A 2 -73.99 12.16 -38.02
N GLN A 3 -74.66 11.25 -37.31
CA GLN A 3 -74.15 10.63 -36.09
C GLN A 3 -73.06 9.58 -36.31
N PHE A 4 -73.02 8.94 -37.46
CA PHE A 4 -72.01 7.95 -37.82
C PHE A 4 -70.65 8.59 -38.10
N THR A 5 -70.65 9.73 -38.77
CA THR A 5 -69.44 10.50 -39.08
C THR A 5 -68.80 11.13 -37.83
N SER A 6 -69.60 11.54 -36.87
CA SER A 6 -69.08 12.09 -35.59
C SER A 6 -68.43 11.01 -34.72
N ARG A 7 -68.92 9.78 -34.68
CA ARG A 7 -68.33 8.66 -33.92
C ARG A 7 -66.98 8.23 -34.54
N ILE A 8 -66.85 8.27 -35.89
CA ILE A 8 -65.59 7.93 -36.57
C ILE A 8 -64.53 9.02 -36.25
N LYS A 9 -64.87 10.32 -36.32
CA LYS A 9 -63.98 11.42 -35.99
C LYS A 9 -63.50 11.32 -34.54
N ASN A 10 -64.37 11.01 -33.60
CA ASN A 10 -63.95 10.82 -32.17
C ASN A 10 -63.04 9.61 -31.98
N LYS A 11 -63.26 8.47 -32.62
CA LYS A 11 -62.40 7.33 -32.59
C LYS A 11 -61.02 7.60 -33.17
N VAL A 12 -60.92 8.34 -34.23
CA VAL A 12 -59.67 8.73 -34.87
C VAL A 12 -58.90 9.69 -33.97
N SER A 13 -59.58 10.69 -33.39
CA SER A 13 -58.98 11.63 -32.45
C SER A 13 -58.45 10.96 -31.21
N LEU A 14 -59.18 9.99 -30.62
CA LEU A 14 -58.77 9.22 -29.48
C LEU A 14 -57.52 8.32 -29.79
N ARG A 15 -57.53 7.68 -30.96
CA ARG A 15 -56.35 6.91 -31.39
C ARG A 15 -55.13 7.79 -31.57
N TYR A 16 -55.25 8.96 -32.14
CA TYR A 16 -54.16 9.91 -32.31
C TYR A 16 -53.60 10.37 -30.95
N LYS A 17 -54.47 10.68 -29.99
CA LYS A 17 -54.06 11.02 -28.62
C LYS A 17 -53.33 9.88 -27.93
N LEU A 18 -53.84 8.65 -28.06
CA LEU A 18 -53.19 7.46 -27.48
C LEU A 18 -51.84 7.21 -28.10
N LEU A 19 -51.69 7.32 -29.44
CA LEU A 19 -50.40 7.14 -30.10
C LEU A 19 -49.39 8.20 -29.67
N LYS A 20 -49.81 9.44 -29.48
CA LYS A 20 -48.94 10.54 -29.02
C LYS A 20 -48.47 10.27 -27.55
N ILE A 21 -49.39 9.83 -26.70
CA ILE A 21 -49.03 9.48 -25.31
C ILE A 21 -48.06 8.30 -25.29
N MET A 22 -48.28 7.28 -26.15
CA MET A 22 -47.37 6.13 -26.26
C MET A 22 -45.98 6.52 -26.79
N ASP A 23 -45.90 7.53 -27.68
CA ASP A 23 -44.60 8.03 -28.18
C ASP A 23 -43.87 8.86 -27.10
N ASP A 24 -44.61 9.64 -26.33
CA ASP A 24 -44.07 10.42 -25.20
C ASP A 24 -43.61 9.52 -24.03
N LEU A 25 -44.19 8.32 -23.91
CA LEU A 25 -43.82 7.31 -22.91
C LEU A 25 -42.64 6.45 -23.34
N LYS A 26 -42.16 6.53 -24.57
CA LYS A 26 -40.96 5.82 -25.00
C LYS A 26 -39.74 6.31 -24.22
N PRO A 27 -39.04 5.45 -23.45
CA PRO A 27 -37.93 5.91 -22.65
C PRO A 27 -36.83 6.44 -23.54
N LYS A 28 -36.40 7.66 -23.27
CA LYS A 28 -35.30 8.42 -23.94
C LYS A 28 -33.94 7.72 -23.64
N LYS A 29 -33.75 6.46 -24.14
CA LYS A 29 -32.66 5.55 -23.78
C LYS A 29 -31.26 5.97 -24.21
N ARG A 30 -31.08 6.98 -25.08
CA ARG A 30 -29.74 7.28 -25.62
C ARG A 30 -28.88 8.22 -24.75
N LYS A 31 -29.48 9.15 -24.00
CA LYS A 31 -28.70 10.09 -23.18
C LYS A 31 -28.17 9.42 -21.89
N SER A 32 -28.89 8.47 -21.31
CA SER A 32 -28.49 7.79 -20.07
C SER A 32 -27.26 6.89 -20.24
N ARG A 33 -27.11 6.19 -21.36
CA ARG A 33 -25.95 5.31 -21.62
C ARG A 33 -24.63 6.08 -21.70
N LYS A 34 -24.63 7.24 -22.37
CA LYS A 34 -23.44 8.11 -22.44
C LYS A 34 -23.09 8.70 -21.07
N ALA A 35 -24.10 9.12 -20.30
CA ALA A 35 -23.88 9.61 -18.94
C ALA A 35 -23.35 8.54 -17.99
N ILE A 36 -23.89 7.32 -18.08
CA ILE A 36 -23.41 6.18 -17.31
C ILE A 36 -21.96 5.83 -17.70
N ALA A 37 -21.64 5.78 -18.99
CA ALA A 37 -20.28 5.51 -19.45
C ALA A 37 -19.28 6.59 -18.98
N LEU A 38 -19.67 7.87 -19.02
CA LEU A 38 -18.87 8.96 -18.48
C LEU A 38 -18.64 8.80 -16.98
N PHE A 39 -19.71 8.50 -16.23
CA PHE A 39 -19.62 8.29 -14.78
C PHE A 39 -18.69 7.11 -14.42
N ILE A 40 -18.81 5.99 -15.14
CA ILE A 40 -17.91 4.84 -14.96
C ILE A 40 -16.46 5.22 -15.30
N GLY A 41 -16.24 5.99 -16.37
CA GLY A 41 -14.91 6.49 -16.74
C GLY A 41 -14.27 7.34 -15.63
N ILE A 42 -15.03 8.28 -15.08
CA ILE A 42 -14.58 9.13 -13.96
C ILE A 42 -14.30 8.26 -12.72
N LEU A 43 -15.17 7.29 -12.42
CA LEU A 43 -15.00 6.39 -11.28
C LEU A 43 -13.71 5.57 -11.39
N ILE A 44 -13.44 5.02 -12.57
CA ILE A 44 -12.20 4.25 -12.84
C ILE A 44 -10.97 5.15 -12.69
N LEU A 45 -11.03 6.40 -13.20
CA LEU A 45 -9.93 7.35 -13.09
C LEU A 45 -9.65 7.71 -11.62
N VAL A 46 -10.67 8.00 -10.83
CA VAL A 46 -10.54 8.31 -9.40
C VAL A 46 -9.97 7.11 -8.64
N LEU A 47 -10.51 5.90 -8.91
CA LEU A 47 -10.02 4.67 -8.26
C LEU A 47 -8.58 4.36 -8.66
N GLY A 48 -8.21 4.51 -9.92
CA GLY A 48 -6.85 4.32 -10.41
C GLY A 48 -5.86 5.29 -9.76
N THR A 49 -6.23 6.58 -9.69
CA THR A 49 -5.42 7.59 -9.01
C THR A 49 -5.27 7.28 -7.51
N PHE A 50 -6.35 6.87 -6.86
CA PHE A 50 -6.31 6.47 -5.45
C PHE A 50 -5.36 5.30 -5.21
N ILE A 51 -5.44 4.23 -6.04
CA ILE A 51 -4.55 3.05 -5.94
C ILE A 51 -3.10 3.48 -6.18
N TYR A 52 -2.85 4.32 -7.20
CA TYR A 52 -1.51 4.81 -7.49
C TYR A 52 -0.91 5.56 -6.31
N VAL A 53 -1.62 6.55 -5.78
CA VAL A 53 -1.14 7.32 -4.62
C VAL A 53 -0.97 6.45 -3.39
N ARG A 54 -1.89 5.54 -3.13
CA ARG A 54 -1.88 4.68 -1.94
C ARG A 54 -0.70 3.70 -1.90
N PHE A 55 -0.28 3.19 -3.07
CA PHE A 55 0.66 2.06 -3.13
C PHE A 55 1.98 2.37 -3.85
N TYR A 56 2.01 3.32 -4.76
CA TYR A 56 3.19 3.60 -5.58
C TYR A 56 3.83 4.96 -5.30
N TYR A 57 3.09 5.90 -4.75
CA TYR A 57 3.64 7.19 -4.42
C TYR A 57 4.51 7.10 -3.16
N VAL A 58 5.80 7.48 -3.28
CA VAL A 58 6.73 7.59 -2.16
C VAL A 58 6.51 8.94 -1.50
N PHE A 59 5.98 8.96 -0.28
CA PHE A 59 5.75 10.22 0.42
C PHE A 59 6.87 10.60 1.39
N GLY A 60 7.76 9.65 1.72
CA GLY A 60 8.89 9.90 2.60
C GLY A 60 10.09 9.02 2.25
N THR A 61 11.28 9.54 2.49
CA THR A 61 12.54 8.80 2.45
C THR A 61 13.36 9.16 3.67
N GLY A 62 14.20 8.24 4.11
CA GLY A 62 15.04 8.51 5.28
C GLY A 62 16.07 7.42 5.50
N VAL A 63 16.91 7.65 6.51
CA VAL A 63 17.89 6.67 6.98
C VAL A 63 17.51 6.25 8.39
N LYS A 64 17.58 4.96 8.65
CA LYS A 64 17.42 4.38 9.99
C LYS A 64 18.68 3.61 10.36
N THR A 65 19.14 3.84 11.60
CA THR A 65 20.27 3.15 12.18
C THR A 65 19.80 2.27 13.31
N GLY A 66 20.36 1.08 13.43
CA GLY A 66 20.06 0.17 14.51
C GLY A 66 20.75 -1.17 14.32
N GLU A 67 20.67 -2.03 15.33
CA GLU A 67 21.14 -3.39 15.28
C GLU A 67 20.18 -4.25 14.47
N LEU A 68 20.69 -4.96 13.47
CA LEU A 68 19.90 -5.89 12.66
C LEU A 68 19.59 -7.15 13.45
N ASN A 69 18.34 -7.27 13.91
CA ASN A 69 17.92 -8.46 14.67
C ASN A 69 17.81 -9.68 13.74
N TYR A 70 17.10 -9.53 12.63
CA TYR A 70 16.99 -10.59 11.62
C TYR A 70 16.55 -10.03 10.26
N LEU A 71 16.83 -10.81 9.23
CA LEU A 71 16.21 -10.71 7.92
C LEU A 71 15.80 -12.10 7.46
N VAL A 72 14.56 -12.29 7.05
CA VAL A 72 14.02 -13.58 6.63
C VAL A 72 13.28 -13.46 5.29
N TYR A 73 13.39 -14.51 4.49
CA TYR A 73 12.60 -14.65 3.26
C TYR A 73 11.35 -15.46 3.56
N LYS A 74 10.19 -14.81 3.61
CA LYS A 74 8.93 -15.45 4.03
C LYS A 74 7.74 -15.01 3.20
N GLY A 75 6.69 -15.81 3.20
CA GLY A 75 5.41 -15.55 2.54
C GLY A 75 4.76 -16.84 2.07
N VAL A 76 3.43 -16.83 1.98
CA VAL A 76 2.65 -18.00 1.53
C VAL A 76 2.46 -17.98 0.02
N VAL A 77 1.94 -16.87 -0.52
CA VAL A 77 1.69 -16.67 -1.96
C VAL A 77 2.82 -15.87 -2.58
N PHE A 78 3.12 -14.71 -1.99
CA PHE A 78 4.24 -13.87 -2.38
C PHE A 78 5.29 -13.95 -1.28
N LYS A 79 6.51 -14.31 -1.65
CA LYS A 79 7.65 -14.35 -0.74
C LYS A 79 8.42 -13.05 -0.86
N THR A 80 8.69 -12.43 0.28
CA THR A 80 9.41 -11.16 0.40
C THR A 80 10.45 -11.24 1.51
N TYR A 81 11.46 -10.41 1.42
CA TYR A 81 12.48 -10.29 2.47
C TYR A 81 11.97 -9.31 3.52
N GLU A 82 11.82 -9.80 4.75
CA GLU A 82 11.29 -9.04 5.88
C GLU A 82 12.32 -8.99 7.00
N GLY A 83 12.67 -7.78 7.42
CA GLY A 83 13.67 -7.53 8.43
C GLY A 83 13.18 -6.69 9.58
N LYS A 84 13.96 -6.73 10.65
CA LYS A 84 13.72 -5.94 11.86
C LYS A 84 15.02 -5.36 12.38
N LEU A 85 15.02 -4.03 12.59
CA LEU A 85 16.07 -3.33 13.33
C LEU A 85 15.61 -3.03 14.75
N ILE A 86 16.54 -3.12 15.69
CA ILE A 86 16.42 -2.63 17.06
C ILE A 86 17.21 -1.33 17.14
N GLN A 87 16.52 -0.22 17.39
CA GLN A 87 17.17 1.07 17.56
C GLN A 87 17.71 1.16 19.00
N THR A 88 19.04 1.12 19.14
CA THR A 88 19.72 1.37 20.39
C THR A 88 19.82 2.87 20.65
N GLY A 89 19.48 3.33 21.85
CA GLY A 89 19.72 4.73 22.24
C GLY A 89 18.51 5.58 22.62
N PHE A 90 17.29 5.09 22.48
CA PHE A 90 16.14 5.76 23.07
C PHE A 90 16.01 5.37 24.54
N ARG A 91 16.65 6.16 25.44
CA ARG A 91 16.29 6.14 26.86
C ARG A 91 14.87 6.65 26.96
N ALA A 92 13.97 5.78 27.44
CA ALA A 92 12.65 6.27 27.83
C ALA A 92 12.81 7.30 28.95
N ASP A 93 12.27 8.51 28.78
CA ASP A 93 12.22 9.56 29.81
C ASP A 93 11.37 9.16 31.04
N LYS A 94 10.97 7.90 31.15
CA LYS A 94 10.22 7.35 32.29
C LYS A 94 10.98 6.18 32.91
N PRO A 95 11.22 6.21 34.23
CA PRO A 95 11.83 5.09 34.94
C PRO A 95 10.90 3.87 34.84
N GLY A 96 11.39 2.78 34.21
CA GLY A 96 10.70 1.50 34.08
C GLY A 96 10.29 1.05 32.68
N GLY A 97 10.50 1.84 31.65
CA GLY A 97 10.13 1.49 30.28
C GLY A 97 11.34 1.25 29.38
N LEU A 98 11.81 0.02 29.27
CA LEU A 98 12.64 -0.44 28.15
C LEU A 98 11.77 -0.54 26.91
N GLN A 99 11.51 0.57 26.27
CA GLN A 99 10.85 0.56 24.95
C GLN A 99 11.94 0.43 23.89
N SER A 100 12.26 -0.80 23.49
CA SER A 100 13.06 -1.05 22.31
C SER A 100 12.26 -0.57 21.10
N ASN A 101 12.71 0.52 20.49
CA ASN A 101 12.06 1.07 19.31
C ASN A 101 12.41 0.13 18.12
N GLN A 102 11.48 -0.73 17.76
CA GLN A 102 11.63 -1.69 16.68
C GLN A 102 11.21 -1.04 15.37
N PHE A 103 12.01 -1.25 14.33
CA PHE A 103 11.71 -0.81 12.98
C PHE A 103 11.60 -2.04 12.08
N ASP A 104 10.37 -2.34 11.65
CA ASP A 104 10.08 -3.39 10.69
C ASP A 104 10.16 -2.84 9.27
N PHE A 105 10.86 -3.55 8.39
CA PHE A 105 11.07 -3.13 7.01
C PHE A 105 11.05 -4.34 6.05
N SER A 106 10.82 -4.04 4.76
CA SER A 106 10.91 -5.03 3.70
C SER A 106 12.02 -4.66 2.72
N VAL A 107 12.60 -5.65 2.05
CA VAL A 107 13.63 -5.47 1.03
C VAL A 107 13.16 -6.08 -0.28
N VAL A 108 13.31 -5.36 -1.39
CA VAL A 108 12.94 -5.85 -2.72
C VAL A 108 14.14 -6.43 -3.46
N SER A 109 15.33 -5.81 -3.29
CA SER A 109 16.55 -6.25 -3.95
C SER A 109 17.15 -7.47 -3.25
N GLU A 110 17.35 -8.54 -4.00
CA GLU A 110 18.00 -9.76 -3.53
C GLU A 110 19.44 -9.53 -3.09
N ASP A 111 20.20 -8.69 -3.82
CA ASP A 111 21.57 -8.35 -3.46
C ASP A 111 21.67 -7.67 -2.10
N ILE A 112 20.76 -6.71 -1.83
CA ILE A 112 20.69 -6.05 -0.54
C ILE A 112 20.28 -7.04 0.55
N ALA A 113 19.31 -7.90 0.26
CA ALA A 113 18.84 -8.91 1.20
C ALA A 113 19.94 -9.89 1.58
N ASN A 114 20.70 -10.42 0.61
CA ASN A 114 21.80 -11.33 0.85
C ASN A 114 22.89 -10.71 1.73
N ARG A 115 23.24 -9.45 1.48
CA ARG A 115 24.21 -8.70 2.30
C ARG A 115 23.70 -8.51 3.74
N LEU A 116 22.43 -8.19 3.91
CA LEU A 116 21.83 -8.01 5.23
C LEU A 116 21.69 -9.34 5.98
N MET A 117 21.40 -10.45 5.31
CA MET A 117 21.34 -11.77 5.94
C MET A 117 22.67 -12.18 6.57
N LEU A 118 23.80 -11.73 5.98
CA LEU A 118 25.13 -11.96 6.53
C LEU A 118 25.53 -10.95 7.62
N SER A 119 24.65 -10.00 7.92
CA SER A 119 24.92 -8.88 8.85
C SER A 119 24.03 -8.91 10.09
N GLY A 120 23.47 -10.07 10.42
CA GLY A 120 22.69 -10.25 11.66
C GLY A 120 23.52 -9.91 12.90
N GLY A 121 22.96 -9.18 13.86
CA GLY A 121 23.63 -8.69 15.05
C GLY A 121 24.58 -7.50 14.86
N LYS A 122 24.79 -7.04 13.62
CA LYS A 122 25.61 -5.86 13.33
C LYS A 122 24.79 -4.58 13.36
N ASN A 123 25.45 -3.47 13.65
CA ASN A 123 24.83 -2.15 13.53
C ASN A 123 24.80 -1.72 12.05
N VAL A 124 23.63 -1.45 11.54
CA VAL A 124 23.44 -1.11 10.12
C VAL A 124 22.71 0.23 9.98
N GLN A 125 23.08 0.96 8.94
CA GLN A 125 22.38 2.15 8.51
C GLN A 125 21.68 1.84 7.19
N LEU A 126 20.36 1.92 7.17
CA LEU A 126 19.53 1.57 6.02
C LEU A 126 18.79 2.79 5.52
N HIS A 127 18.93 3.08 4.22
CA HIS A 127 18.08 4.04 3.54
C HIS A 127 16.78 3.34 3.12
N TYR A 128 15.64 4.01 3.36
CA TYR A 128 14.33 3.46 3.07
C TYR A 128 13.43 4.49 2.39
N LYS A 129 12.46 3.97 1.67
CA LYS A 129 11.30 4.68 1.11
C LYS A 129 10.04 4.29 1.89
N GLU A 130 9.24 5.30 2.20
CA GLU A 130 7.96 5.10 2.87
C GLU A 130 6.79 5.30 1.91
N TYR A 131 5.87 4.34 1.92
CA TYR A 131 4.64 4.34 1.13
C TYR A 131 3.43 4.42 2.04
N PHE A 132 2.28 4.88 1.51
CA PHE A 132 1.04 4.90 2.29
C PHE A 132 0.49 3.50 2.57
N GLY A 133 0.82 2.50 1.74
CA GLY A 133 0.38 1.13 1.90
C GLY A 133 1.42 0.10 1.50
N ALA A 134 1.38 -1.05 2.18
CA ALA A 134 2.13 -2.22 1.79
C ALA A 134 1.49 -2.92 0.59
N LEU A 135 2.32 -3.54 -0.27
CA LEU A 135 1.90 -4.40 -1.37
C LEU A 135 2.43 -5.81 -1.12
N PRO A 136 1.59 -6.85 -1.10
CA PRO A 136 2.00 -8.20 -0.73
C PRO A 136 3.18 -8.76 -1.52
N TRP A 137 3.33 -8.37 -2.78
CA TRP A 137 4.44 -8.78 -3.66
C TRP A 137 5.70 -7.93 -3.54
N ARG A 138 5.62 -6.76 -2.86
CA ARG A 138 6.76 -5.86 -2.62
C ARG A 138 7.28 -5.97 -1.19
N GLY A 139 6.40 -6.24 -0.23
CA GLY A 139 6.73 -6.37 1.19
C GLY A 139 5.49 -6.26 2.06
N TYR A 140 5.56 -6.83 3.24
CA TYR A 140 4.48 -6.75 4.24
C TYR A 140 4.48 -5.43 4.99
N THR A 141 5.58 -4.66 4.91
CA THR A 141 5.67 -3.34 5.52
C THR A 141 5.52 -2.22 4.49
N LYS A 142 5.23 -1.03 4.96
CA LYS A 142 5.21 0.18 4.13
C LYS A 142 6.60 0.80 3.95
N PHE A 143 7.58 0.34 4.72
CA PHE A 143 8.97 0.79 4.68
C PHE A 143 9.78 -0.16 3.81
N ILE A 144 10.26 0.31 2.69
CA ILE A 144 11.03 -0.49 1.74
C ILE A 144 12.47 0.01 1.73
N VAL A 145 13.39 -0.86 2.15
CA VAL A 145 14.83 -0.57 2.10
C VAL A 145 15.31 -0.72 0.66
N ASP A 146 15.95 0.31 0.16
CA ASP A 146 16.50 0.39 -1.19
C ASP A 146 18.02 0.47 -1.24
N SER A 147 18.69 0.80 -0.14
CA SER A 147 20.14 0.76 -0.05
C SER A 147 20.67 0.61 1.38
N ILE A 148 21.89 0.06 1.47
CA ILE A 148 22.65 0.00 2.70
C ILE A 148 23.65 1.16 2.68
N VAL A 149 23.56 2.03 3.68
CA VAL A 149 24.48 3.18 3.84
C VAL A 149 25.79 2.72 4.48
N SER A 150 25.70 1.99 5.62
CA SER A 150 26.86 1.41 6.28
C SER A 150 26.48 0.12 7.02
N ILE A 151 27.48 -0.72 7.25
CA ILE A 151 27.42 -1.90 8.12
C ILE A 151 28.63 -1.79 9.05
N GLU A 152 28.40 -1.69 10.33
CA GLU A 152 29.43 -1.57 11.34
C GLU A 152 29.45 -2.82 12.22
N GLU A 153 30.63 -3.32 12.53
CA GLU A 153 30.78 -4.40 13.53
C GLU A 153 30.33 -3.89 14.90
N PRO A 154 29.77 -4.77 15.75
CA PRO A 154 29.46 -4.41 17.13
C PRO A 154 30.71 -3.83 17.82
N LYS A 155 30.57 -2.68 18.46
CA LYS A 155 31.70 -2.11 19.19
C LYS A 155 32.03 -3.01 20.37
N ALA A 156 33.31 -3.30 20.58
CA ALA A 156 33.80 -4.14 21.66
C ALA A 156 33.41 -3.68 23.08
N GLY A 157 32.80 -2.49 23.21
CA GLY A 157 32.27 -1.95 24.47
C GLY A 157 30.79 -2.23 24.75
N ASP A 158 30.07 -2.84 23.80
CA ASP A 158 28.64 -3.20 23.98
C ASP A 158 28.43 -4.56 24.64
N PHE A 159 29.53 -5.31 24.87
CA PHE A 159 29.45 -6.56 25.61
C PHE A 159 29.46 -6.27 27.13
N PRO A 160 28.62 -6.98 27.90
CA PRO A 160 28.71 -6.93 29.36
C PRO A 160 30.14 -7.22 29.82
N GLU A 161 30.64 -6.38 30.72
CA GLU A 161 32.05 -6.41 31.19
C GLU A 161 32.46 -7.77 31.78
N ASP A 162 31.49 -8.55 32.23
CA ASP A 162 31.63 -9.90 32.75
C ASP A 162 31.97 -10.96 31.68
N LEU A 163 31.68 -10.71 30.41
CA LEU A 163 31.99 -11.63 29.29
C LEU A 163 33.29 -11.25 28.54
N ALA A 164 33.85 -10.07 28.77
CA ALA A 164 35.10 -9.64 28.16
C ALA A 164 36.28 -10.58 28.31
N PRO A 165 36.51 -11.24 29.46
CA PRO A 165 37.62 -12.18 29.62
C PRO A 165 37.55 -13.41 28.72
N TYR A 166 36.34 -13.90 28.43
CA TYR A 166 36.13 -15.13 27.63
C TYR A 166 36.29 -14.92 26.14
N ILE A 167 36.13 -13.67 25.66
CA ILE A 167 36.23 -13.32 24.23
C ILE A 167 37.68 -13.16 23.83
N ILE A 168 38.53 -12.61 24.71
CA ILE A 168 39.96 -12.36 24.43
C ILE A 168 40.74 -13.70 24.34
N GLU A 169 40.29 -14.74 25.02
CA GLU A 169 40.97 -16.05 25.03
C GLU A 169 40.65 -16.89 23.80
N SER A 170 39.65 -16.51 22.97
CA SER A 170 39.19 -17.23 21.77
C SER A 170 39.71 -16.63 20.44
N MET A 171 40.46 -15.55 20.48
CA MET A 171 41.11 -14.91 19.34
C MET A 171 42.61 -15.20 19.26
#